data_0eff8481020ae3a9bc8f972343fb178f
#
_entry.id   0eff8481020ae3a9bc8f972343fb178f
#
_cell.length_a   1.000
_cell.length_b   1.000
_cell.length_c   1.000
_cell.angle_alpha   90.00
_cell.angle_beta   90.00
_cell.angle_gamma   90.00
#
_symmetry.space_group_name_H-M   'P 1'
#
loop_
_entity.id
_entity.type
_entity.pdbx_description
1 polymer ?
#
loop_
_entity_poly.entity_id
_entity_poly.type
_entity_poly.pdbx_seq_one_letter_code
_entity_poly.pdbx_strand_id
1 'polypeptide(L)'
;MFNKRFEEMWHGVPRKQIEWHPSVDEDACIGCGTCVTGCNRLVFKYDYEKKKAIIADPLSCIVGCTTCGNTCPTHAITFPPMDTIGSLLSKPQVHHEIEDTLIAKKREIQWMDSVPHHDKIVEMIVDNIVRPNDQVLIARLKPKNKAIDPFCQFMPGQYLEILIPNKRWMSRAYSIGNAPLEDGSVEIQIRRVDEGRFSTWAFTRMQRGDHLLVRGPLGNFTIKSGPETPLIFVAGGTGFAPIKSMIEQELKISPSKLMILFWGSRSYSGFYELDIIESWCRTDPNFSCILATKNISENDLISGGCTIINKSLVDVIEESKIDSTGYDIYIAGPPSMIPSLIKKLVGKGTPLERIYVDSFGKQFMG
;
A
#
# COMPACT_ATOMS: atom_id res chain seq x y z
N MET A 1 -25.30 -19.14 -5.30
CA MET A 1 -24.08 -19.86 -4.86
C MET A 1 -23.71 -19.54 -3.41
N PHE A 2 -24.68 -19.38 -2.48
CA PHE A 2 -24.46 -18.89 -1.12
C PHE A 2 -24.63 -19.97 -0.03
N ASN A 3 -24.88 -21.23 -0.38
CA ASN A 3 -25.35 -22.23 0.58
C ASN A 3 -24.30 -23.27 1.04
N LYS A 4 -23.02 -23.14 0.69
CA LYS A 4 -22.00 -24.12 1.11
C LYS A 4 -21.26 -23.78 2.42
N ARG A 5 -21.41 -22.56 2.96
CA ARG A 5 -20.71 -22.16 4.18
C ARG A 5 -21.37 -22.59 5.49
N PHE A 6 -22.62 -23.02 5.46
CA PHE A 6 -23.38 -23.46 6.64
C PHE A 6 -22.95 -24.83 7.19
N GLU A 7 -22.19 -25.60 6.42
CA GLU A 7 -21.64 -26.91 6.83
C GLU A 7 -20.18 -26.82 7.30
N GLU A 8 -19.62 -25.61 7.36
CA GLU A 8 -18.24 -25.41 7.82
C GLU A 8 -18.08 -25.82 9.28
N MET A 9 -17.05 -26.58 9.54
CA MET A 9 -16.64 -26.96 10.90
C MET A 9 -15.65 -25.92 11.41
N TRP A 10 -15.79 -25.54 12.66
CA TRP A 10 -14.80 -24.75 13.38
C TRP A 10 -14.10 -25.66 14.38
N HIS A 11 -12.88 -26.08 14.08
CA HIS A 11 -12.12 -27.02 14.89
C HIS A 11 -12.94 -28.22 15.36
N GLY A 12 -13.55 -28.93 14.42
CA GLY A 12 -14.37 -30.10 14.70
C GLY A 12 -15.79 -29.84 15.28
N VAL A 13 -16.15 -28.57 15.50
CA VAL A 13 -17.50 -28.17 15.96
C VAL A 13 -18.26 -27.54 14.80
N PRO A 14 -19.52 -28.01 14.50
CA PRO A 14 -20.32 -27.37 13.46
C PRO A 14 -20.55 -25.88 13.75
N ARG A 15 -20.28 -25.01 12.77
CA ARG A 15 -20.39 -23.55 12.93
C ARG A 15 -21.76 -23.10 13.48
N LYS A 16 -22.83 -23.77 13.07
CA LYS A 16 -24.20 -23.49 13.53
C LYS A 16 -24.45 -23.76 15.04
N GLN A 17 -23.56 -24.50 15.70
CA GLN A 17 -23.62 -24.77 17.14
C GLN A 17 -22.83 -23.73 17.97
N ILE A 18 -22.22 -22.77 17.31
CA ILE A 18 -21.38 -21.75 17.95
C ILE A 18 -22.13 -20.43 17.89
N GLU A 19 -22.62 -19.97 19.03
CA GLU A 19 -23.27 -18.66 19.18
C GLU A 19 -22.21 -17.54 19.24
N TRP A 20 -21.56 -17.29 18.10
CA TRP A 20 -20.60 -16.21 17.96
C TRP A 20 -20.95 -15.38 16.73
N HIS A 21 -21.57 -14.24 16.95
CA HIS A 21 -21.86 -13.23 15.94
C HIS A 21 -22.12 -11.88 16.60
N PRO A 22 -21.95 -10.76 15.87
CA PRO A 22 -22.29 -9.44 16.41
C PRO A 22 -23.80 -9.29 16.62
N SER A 23 -24.15 -8.38 17.52
CA SER A 23 -25.48 -7.78 17.65
C SER A 23 -25.37 -6.28 17.41
N VAL A 24 -26.38 -5.67 16.81
CA VAL A 24 -26.42 -4.22 16.55
C VAL A 24 -27.52 -3.59 17.40
N ASP A 25 -27.13 -2.63 18.22
CA ASP A 25 -28.07 -1.73 18.90
C ASP A 25 -28.53 -0.68 17.88
N GLU A 26 -29.83 -0.76 17.48
CA GLU A 26 -30.38 0.15 16.48
C GLU A 26 -30.44 1.60 16.98
N ASP A 27 -30.60 1.84 18.28
CA ASP A 27 -30.69 3.18 18.85
C ASP A 27 -29.33 3.85 18.90
N ALA A 28 -28.28 3.12 19.26
CA ALA A 28 -26.91 3.60 19.28
C ALA A 28 -26.26 3.70 17.87
N CYS A 29 -26.79 2.97 16.89
CA CYS A 29 -26.26 2.94 15.53
C CYS A 29 -26.54 4.25 14.79
N ILE A 30 -25.49 4.98 14.35
CA ILE A 30 -25.60 6.22 13.56
C ILE A 30 -25.62 6.00 12.03
N GLY A 31 -25.60 4.74 11.57
CA GLY A 31 -25.64 4.44 10.14
C GLY A 31 -24.37 4.78 9.36
N CYS A 32 -23.22 4.87 10.00
CA CYS A 32 -21.93 5.24 9.32
C CYS A 32 -21.43 4.22 8.28
N GLY A 33 -21.98 2.99 8.28
CA GLY A 33 -21.64 1.96 7.30
C GLY A 33 -20.28 1.28 7.48
N THR A 34 -19.47 1.67 8.46
CA THR A 34 -18.11 1.12 8.69
C THR A 34 -18.11 -0.40 8.85
N CYS A 35 -19.05 -0.96 9.58
CA CYS A 35 -19.18 -2.41 9.77
C CYS A 35 -19.60 -3.15 8.50
N VAL A 36 -20.41 -2.51 7.64
CA VAL A 36 -20.84 -3.10 6.35
C VAL A 36 -19.68 -3.13 5.36
N THR A 37 -18.94 -2.04 5.25
CA THR A 37 -17.83 -1.93 4.31
C THR A 37 -16.55 -2.62 4.78
N GLY A 38 -16.33 -2.71 6.11
CA GLY A 38 -15.15 -3.33 6.70
C GLY A 38 -15.24 -4.84 6.85
N CYS A 39 -16.44 -5.44 6.81
CA CYS A 39 -16.61 -6.88 6.94
C CYS A 39 -16.61 -7.59 5.58
N ASN A 40 -15.47 -8.16 5.18
CA ASN A 40 -15.33 -8.93 3.95
C ASN A 40 -16.10 -10.30 3.99
N ARG A 41 -16.69 -10.65 5.10
CA ARG A 41 -17.52 -11.88 5.28
C ARG A 41 -19.00 -11.65 5.03
N LEU A 42 -19.41 -10.41 4.71
CA LEU A 42 -20.80 -10.04 4.40
C LEU A 42 -21.79 -10.34 5.55
N VAL A 43 -21.31 -10.26 6.79
CA VAL A 43 -22.16 -10.45 7.99
C VAL A 43 -23.24 -9.38 8.07
N PHE A 44 -22.95 -8.18 7.58
CA PHE A 44 -23.83 -7.03 7.62
C PHE A 44 -24.39 -6.66 6.26
N LYS A 45 -25.59 -6.09 6.26
CA LYS A 45 -26.17 -5.31 5.17
C LYS A 45 -26.51 -3.90 5.65
N TYR A 46 -26.65 -2.98 4.72
CA TYR A 46 -27.14 -1.64 5.02
C TYR A 46 -28.63 -1.55 4.69
N ASP A 47 -29.41 -1.17 5.70
CA ASP A 47 -30.82 -0.81 5.52
C ASP A 47 -30.89 0.66 5.12
N TYR A 48 -31.22 0.92 3.85
CA TYR A 48 -31.26 2.27 3.30
C TYR A 48 -32.48 3.07 3.75
N GLU A 49 -33.57 2.41 4.17
CA GLU A 49 -34.77 3.07 4.67
C GLU A 49 -34.55 3.57 6.09
N LYS A 50 -34.08 2.72 6.97
CA LYS A 50 -33.74 3.06 8.36
C LYS A 50 -32.40 3.79 8.49
N LYS A 51 -31.55 3.76 7.46
CA LYS A 51 -30.15 4.23 7.48
C LYS A 51 -29.34 3.58 8.61
N LYS A 52 -29.44 2.26 8.76
CA LYS A 52 -28.82 1.46 9.83
C LYS A 52 -28.12 0.24 9.24
N ALA A 53 -27.11 -0.26 9.98
CA ALA A 53 -26.54 -1.57 9.68
C ALA A 53 -27.41 -2.67 10.30
N ILE A 54 -27.66 -3.73 9.56
CA ILE A 54 -28.39 -4.92 10.02
C ILE A 54 -27.55 -6.18 9.83
N ILE A 55 -27.76 -7.19 10.68
CA ILE A 55 -27.14 -8.50 10.53
C ILE A 55 -27.84 -9.26 9.41
N ALA A 56 -27.10 -9.65 8.39
CA ALA A 56 -27.62 -10.39 7.23
C ALA A 56 -27.26 -11.87 7.27
N ASP A 57 -26.03 -12.19 7.68
CA ASP A 57 -25.53 -13.56 7.77
C ASP A 57 -24.65 -13.73 9.03
N PRO A 58 -25.26 -14.05 10.18
CA PRO A 58 -24.54 -14.17 11.44
C PRO A 58 -23.52 -15.32 11.44
N LEU A 59 -23.80 -16.42 10.71
CA LEU A 59 -22.91 -17.58 10.67
C LEU A 59 -21.63 -17.36 9.84
N SER A 60 -21.60 -16.36 8.98
CA SER A 60 -20.40 -15.95 8.27
C SER A 60 -19.40 -15.21 9.15
N CYS A 61 -19.78 -14.80 10.37
CA CYS A 61 -18.85 -14.18 11.32
C CYS A 61 -17.77 -15.18 11.75
N ILE A 62 -16.52 -14.76 11.69
CA ILE A 62 -15.40 -15.59 12.18
C ILE A 62 -15.49 -15.69 13.70
N VAL A 63 -15.44 -16.91 14.24
CA VAL A 63 -15.43 -17.14 15.68
C VAL A 63 -14.22 -16.43 16.32
N GLY A 64 -14.47 -15.60 17.32
CA GLY A 64 -13.44 -14.79 17.99
C GLY A 64 -13.15 -13.42 17.35
N CYS A 65 -13.68 -13.12 16.17
CA CYS A 65 -13.49 -11.81 15.55
C CYS A 65 -14.41 -10.75 16.20
N THR A 66 -13.82 -9.63 16.60
CA THR A 66 -14.52 -8.47 17.20
C THR A 66 -14.24 -7.16 16.48
N THR A 67 -13.60 -7.21 15.31
CA THR A 67 -13.10 -6.03 14.58
C THR A 67 -14.17 -4.96 14.37
N CYS A 68 -15.38 -5.34 13.95
CA CYS A 68 -16.47 -4.38 13.70
C CYS A 68 -16.97 -3.70 14.99
N GLY A 69 -16.94 -4.37 16.13
CA GLY A 69 -17.25 -3.78 17.44
C GLY A 69 -16.19 -2.74 17.84
N ASN A 70 -14.91 -3.09 17.67
CA ASN A 70 -13.80 -2.20 18.00
C ASN A 70 -13.70 -0.98 17.09
N THR A 71 -14.22 -1.07 15.86
CA THR A 71 -14.22 0.06 14.90
C THR A 71 -15.52 0.85 14.87
N CYS A 72 -16.53 0.44 15.64
CA CYS A 72 -17.81 1.15 15.72
C CYS A 72 -17.65 2.44 16.54
N PRO A 73 -17.86 3.64 15.96
CA PRO A 73 -17.62 4.90 16.66
C PRO A 73 -18.60 5.17 17.81
N THR A 74 -19.77 4.52 17.80
CA THR A 74 -20.79 4.64 18.85
C THR A 74 -20.93 3.41 19.72
N HIS A 75 -20.04 2.43 19.56
CA HIS A 75 -20.10 1.14 20.27
C HIS A 75 -21.45 0.41 20.15
N ALA A 76 -22.17 0.64 19.06
CA ALA A 76 -23.48 0.00 18.79
C ALA A 76 -23.37 -1.50 18.47
N ILE A 77 -22.16 -2.05 18.35
CA ILE A 77 -21.94 -3.46 18.02
C ILE A 77 -21.35 -4.19 19.21
N THR A 78 -22.04 -5.21 19.66
CA THR A 78 -21.64 -6.07 20.77
C THR A 78 -21.48 -7.52 20.33
N PHE A 79 -20.78 -8.32 21.12
CA PHE A 79 -20.54 -9.75 20.91
C PHE A 79 -20.85 -10.54 22.17
N PRO A 80 -21.08 -11.86 22.05
CA PRO A 80 -21.10 -12.73 23.21
C PRO A 80 -19.78 -12.62 24.02
N PRO A 81 -19.82 -12.91 25.34
CA PRO A 81 -18.61 -12.89 26.17
C PRO A 81 -17.51 -13.82 25.62
N MET A 82 -16.24 -13.41 25.73
CA MET A 82 -15.10 -14.22 25.27
C MET A 82 -15.01 -15.58 25.99
N ASP A 83 -15.56 -15.72 27.19
CA ASP A 83 -15.64 -16.99 27.92
C ASP A 83 -16.41 -18.07 27.14
N THR A 84 -17.30 -17.67 26.24
CA THR A 84 -18.00 -18.59 25.33
C THR A 84 -17.00 -19.33 24.43
N ILE A 85 -15.97 -18.63 23.95
CA ILE A 85 -14.89 -19.25 23.16
C ILE A 85 -13.98 -20.06 24.05
N GLY A 86 -13.62 -19.56 25.24
CA GLY A 86 -12.81 -20.28 26.22
C GLY A 86 -13.43 -21.66 26.55
N SER A 87 -14.74 -21.73 26.75
CA SER A 87 -15.46 -22.98 26.99
C SER A 87 -15.46 -23.95 25.79
N LEU A 88 -15.41 -23.41 24.56
CA LEU A 88 -15.27 -24.24 23.35
C LEU A 88 -13.83 -24.78 23.20
N LEU A 89 -12.84 -23.94 23.47
CA LEU A 89 -11.41 -24.31 23.38
C LEU A 89 -11.02 -25.37 24.42
N SER A 90 -11.73 -25.45 25.54
CA SER A 90 -11.47 -26.48 26.55
C SER A 90 -12.00 -27.89 26.19
N LYS A 91 -12.76 -28.02 25.08
CA LYS A 91 -13.24 -29.33 24.62
C LYS A 91 -12.09 -30.14 24.01
N PRO A 92 -11.88 -31.43 24.41
CA PRO A 92 -10.77 -32.25 23.92
C PRO A 92 -10.73 -32.35 22.39
N GLN A 93 -11.88 -32.51 21.72
CA GLN A 93 -11.96 -32.60 20.26
C GLN A 93 -11.49 -31.33 19.55
N VAL A 94 -11.78 -30.15 20.12
CA VAL A 94 -11.31 -28.87 19.58
C VAL A 94 -9.80 -28.73 19.75
N HIS A 95 -9.29 -29.18 20.89
CA HIS A 95 -7.85 -29.15 21.19
C HIS A 95 -7.07 -30.05 20.21
N HIS A 96 -7.54 -31.26 19.96
CA HIS A 96 -6.90 -32.17 19.00
C HIS A 96 -6.91 -31.61 17.56
N GLU A 97 -8.04 -31.06 17.12
CA GLU A 97 -8.13 -30.47 15.78
C GLU A 97 -7.21 -29.26 15.63
N ILE A 98 -7.03 -28.46 16.69
CA ILE A 98 -6.08 -27.34 16.70
C ILE A 98 -4.64 -27.89 16.64
N GLU A 99 -4.29 -28.92 17.40
CA GLU A 99 -2.98 -29.55 17.37
C GLU A 99 -2.64 -30.10 15.97
N ASP A 100 -3.58 -30.82 15.34
CA ASP A 100 -3.40 -31.36 14.00
C ASP A 100 -3.21 -30.23 12.96
N THR A 101 -4.00 -29.15 13.10
CA THR A 101 -3.87 -27.97 12.24
C THR A 101 -2.52 -27.29 12.45
N LEU A 102 -2.04 -27.18 13.69
CA LEU A 102 -0.73 -26.59 14.00
C LEU A 102 0.41 -27.44 13.45
N ILE A 103 0.30 -28.78 13.53
CA ILE A 103 1.28 -29.71 12.97
C ILE A 103 1.33 -29.58 11.45
N ALA A 104 0.17 -29.51 10.79
CA ALA A 104 0.08 -29.31 9.35
C ALA A 104 0.69 -27.95 8.93
N LYS A 105 0.30 -26.87 9.62
CA LYS A 105 0.86 -25.54 9.38
C LYS A 105 2.35 -25.43 9.70
N LYS A 106 2.83 -26.14 10.72
CA LYS A 106 4.26 -26.17 11.02
C LYS A 106 5.06 -26.79 9.86
N ARG A 107 4.54 -27.84 9.22
CA ARG A 107 5.15 -28.42 8.01
C ARG A 107 5.11 -27.43 6.84
N GLU A 108 3.99 -26.74 6.67
CA GLU A 108 3.82 -25.71 5.65
C GLU A 108 4.76 -24.51 5.90
N ILE A 109 4.85 -24.04 7.15
CA ILE A 109 5.78 -22.99 7.57
C ILE A 109 7.23 -23.44 7.39
N GLN A 110 7.60 -24.69 7.75
CA GLN A 110 8.93 -25.22 7.50
C GLN A 110 9.27 -25.34 6.01
N TRP A 111 8.27 -25.63 5.17
CA TRP A 111 8.43 -25.59 3.73
C TRP A 111 8.57 -24.15 3.23
N MET A 112 7.78 -23.21 3.76
CA MET A 112 7.90 -21.78 3.48
C MET A 112 9.22 -21.19 3.97
N ASP A 113 9.81 -21.72 5.06
CA ASP A 113 11.14 -21.33 5.54
C ASP A 113 12.27 -21.76 4.58
N SER A 114 12.02 -22.70 3.68
CA SER A 114 12.94 -23.07 2.59
C SER A 114 12.78 -22.18 1.36
N VAL A 115 11.67 -21.42 1.25
CA VAL A 115 11.47 -20.36 0.27
C VAL A 115 11.99 -19.05 0.89
N PRO A 116 12.77 -18.22 0.18
CA PRO A 116 13.23 -16.95 0.72
C PRO A 116 12.03 -16.13 1.22
N HIS A 117 11.91 -15.98 2.54
CA HIS A 117 10.87 -15.11 3.11
C HIS A 117 11.20 -13.66 2.79
N HIS A 118 10.37 -13.04 2.00
CA HIS A 118 10.53 -11.64 1.60
C HIS A 118 10.21 -10.63 2.72
N ASP A 119 9.78 -11.09 3.91
CA ASP A 119 9.40 -10.24 5.04
C ASP A 119 10.38 -10.33 6.23
N LYS A 120 11.63 -10.71 5.97
CA LYS A 120 12.67 -10.76 7.02
C LYS A 120 12.96 -9.37 7.58
N ILE A 121 13.20 -9.32 8.90
CA ILE A 121 13.71 -8.12 9.55
C ILE A 121 15.22 -8.07 9.33
N VAL A 122 15.67 -7.03 8.67
CA VAL A 122 17.08 -6.79 8.33
C VAL A 122 17.56 -5.52 9.04
N GLU A 123 18.76 -5.55 9.59
CA GLU A 123 19.43 -4.36 10.08
C GLU A 123 20.09 -3.64 8.90
N MET A 124 19.65 -2.42 8.63
CA MET A 124 20.19 -1.56 7.58
C MET A 124 20.87 -0.34 8.19
N ILE A 125 21.88 0.17 7.50
CA ILE A 125 22.65 1.35 7.88
C ILE A 125 22.29 2.49 6.92
N VAL A 126 22.05 3.67 7.46
CA VAL A 126 21.88 4.89 6.67
C VAL A 126 23.22 5.24 6.02
N ASP A 127 23.32 5.06 4.69
CA ASP A 127 24.54 5.31 3.93
C ASP A 127 24.66 6.75 3.43
N ASN A 128 23.53 7.31 2.99
CA ASN A 128 23.48 8.69 2.50
C ASN A 128 22.13 9.33 2.79
N ILE A 129 22.13 10.66 2.92
CA ILE A 129 20.93 11.47 3.12
C ILE A 129 21.04 12.72 2.25
N VAL A 130 19.99 12.94 1.44
CA VAL A 130 19.83 14.16 0.63
C VAL A 130 18.55 14.86 1.06
N ARG A 131 18.59 16.18 1.17
CA ARG A 131 17.41 17.02 1.45
C ARG A 131 17.21 17.97 0.26
N PRO A 132 16.48 17.51 -0.77
CA PRO A 132 16.26 18.34 -1.97
C PRO A 132 15.42 19.59 -1.67
N ASN A 133 14.58 19.53 -0.63
CA ASN A 133 13.79 20.65 -0.14
C ASN A 133 13.38 20.44 1.33
N ASP A 134 12.63 21.39 1.92
CA ASP A 134 12.19 21.32 3.31
C ASP A 134 11.10 20.27 3.59
N GLN A 135 10.50 19.70 2.55
CA GLN A 135 9.37 18.77 2.67
C GLN A 135 9.73 17.31 2.39
N VAL A 136 10.85 17.06 1.72
CA VAL A 136 11.27 15.70 1.35
C VAL A 136 12.72 15.46 1.74
N LEU A 137 12.97 14.30 2.31
CA LEU A 137 14.27 13.75 2.62
C LEU A 137 14.40 12.41 1.90
N ILE A 138 15.48 12.23 1.18
CA ILE A 138 15.83 10.98 0.51
C ILE A 138 16.94 10.33 1.33
N ALA A 139 16.71 9.10 1.78
CA ALA A 139 17.72 8.31 2.50
C ALA A 139 18.04 7.04 1.73
N ARG A 140 19.34 6.78 1.54
CA ARG A 140 19.85 5.51 1.04
C ARG A 140 20.26 4.63 2.20
N LEU A 141 19.72 3.42 2.23
CA LEU A 141 19.98 2.42 3.25
C LEU A 141 20.77 1.27 2.64
N LYS A 142 21.75 0.76 3.35
CA LYS A 142 22.53 -0.43 2.97
C LYS A 142 22.35 -1.53 4.01
N PRO A 143 22.25 -2.81 3.61
CA PRO A 143 22.22 -3.90 4.56
C PRO A 143 23.54 -3.98 5.32
N LYS A 144 23.46 -4.18 6.63
CA LYS A 144 24.63 -4.37 7.49
C LYS A 144 25.35 -5.68 7.17
N ASN A 145 24.60 -6.70 6.80
CA ASN A 145 25.13 -8.01 6.44
C ASN A 145 24.69 -8.40 5.02
N LYS A 146 25.63 -8.45 4.09
CA LYS A 146 25.36 -8.78 2.68
C LYS A 146 24.95 -10.24 2.43
N ALA A 147 25.26 -11.16 3.34
CA ALA A 147 25.07 -12.60 3.11
C ALA A 147 23.60 -13.07 3.13
N ILE A 148 22.68 -12.28 3.67
CA ILE A 148 21.26 -12.63 3.81
C ILE A 148 20.40 -11.39 3.54
N ASP A 149 20.46 -10.86 2.33
CA ASP A 149 19.73 -9.63 2.02
C ASP A 149 18.55 -9.89 1.07
N PRO A 150 17.29 -9.75 1.54
CA PRO A 150 16.13 -9.89 0.70
C PRO A 150 15.96 -8.73 -0.30
N PHE A 151 16.70 -7.62 -0.12
CA PHE A 151 16.56 -6.42 -0.95
C PHE A 151 17.40 -6.45 -2.23
N CYS A 152 18.26 -7.46 -2.43
CA CYS A 152 18.94 -7.64 -3.72
C CYS A 152 17.98 -8.01 -4.88
N GLN A 153 16.80 -8.57 -4.57
CA GLN A 153 15.87 -9.13 -5.55
C GLN A 153 14.41 -8.70 -5.34
N PHE A 154 14.17 -7.54 -4.73
CA PHE A 154 12.81 -7.04 -4.61
C PHE A 154 12.22 -6.68 -5.98
N MET A 155 10.88 -6.65 -6.07
CA MET A 155 10.19 -6.19 -7.26
C MET A 155 9.93 -4.67 -7.18
N PRO A 156 10.28 -3.89 -8.21
CA PRO A 156 10.00 -2.46 -8.24
C PRO A 156 8.55 -2.13 -7.94
N GLY A 157 8.35 -1.12 -7.10
CA GLY A 157 7.04 -0.75 -6.57
C GLY A 157 6.69 -1.38 -5.21
N GLN A 158 7.48 -2.35 -4.73
CA GLN A 158 7.37 -2.84 -3.37
C GLN A 158 7.81 -1.79 -2.34
N TYR A 159 7.45 -2.03 -1.08
CA TYR A 159 7.78 -1.17 0.04
C TYR A 159 8.49 -1.92 1.16
N LEU A 160 9.01 -1.19 2.10
CA LEU A 160 9.56 -1.69 3.35
C LEU A 160 8.89 -1.01 4.56
N GLU A 161 8.98 -1.63 5.70
CA GLU A 161 8.57 -1.02 6.97
C GLU A 161 9.80 -0.77 7.84
N ILE A 162 9.95 0.45 8.32
CA ILE A 162 10.95 0.81 9.32
C ILE A 162 10.34 0.61 10.70
N LEU A 163 10.96 -0.23 11.51
CA LEU A 163 10.54 -0.48 12.89
C LEU A 163 11.04 0.64 13.80
N ILE A 164 10.13 1.30 14.50
CA ILE A 164 10.49 2.42 15.39
C ILE A 164 11.24 1.88 16.61
N PRO A 165 12.44 2.39 16.92
CA PRO A 165 13.21 1.97 18.09
C PRO A 165 12.38 2.02 19.37
N ASN A 166 12.55 1.03 20.24
CA ASN A 166 11.82 0.84 21.50
C ASN A 166 10.30 0.60 21.39
N LYS A 167 9.78 0.51 20.15
CA LYS A 167 8.37 0.21 19.88
C LYS A 167 8.27 -0.75 18.68
N ARG A 168 8.81 -1.96 18.83
CA ARG A 168 8.88 -2.98 17.74
C ARG A 168 7.56 -3.29 17.06
N TRP A 169 6.44 -3.05 17.73
CA TRP A 169 5.08 -3.20 17.20
C TRP A 169 4.59 -1.98 16.41
N MET A 170 5.37 -0.87 16.38
CA MET A 170 5.06 0.30 15.55
C MET A 170 6.05 0.38 14.39
N SER A 171 5.53 0.41 13.19
CA SER A 171 6.31 0.57 11.97
C SER A 171 5.82 1.74 11.12
N ARG A 172 6.64 2.14 10.16
CA ARG A 172 6.26 3.07 9.10
C ARG A 172 6.66 2.49 7.76
N ALA A 173 5.67 2.41 6.87
CA ALA A 173 5.87 1.93 5.51
C ALA A 173 6.45 3.04 4.61
N TYR A 174 7.43 2.66 3.81
CA TYR A 174 8.03 3.49 2.77
C TYR A 174 8.23 2.68 1.50
N SER A 175 7.71 3.17 0.39
CA SER A 175 7.99 2.57 -0.92
C SER A 175 9.48 2.66 -1.21
N ILE A 176 10.02 1.61 -1.86
CA ILE A 176 11.42 1.58 -2.30
C ILE A 176 11.53 2.43 -3.55
N GLY A 177 12.40 3.45 -3.53
CA GLY A 177 12.51 4.49 -4.55
C GLY A 177 13.53 4.23 -5.65
N ASN A 178 14.24 3.11 -5.62
CA ASN A 178 15.22 2.72 -6.66
C ASN A 178 14.91 1.34 -7.23
N ALA A 179 15.40 1.02 -8.43
CA ALA A 179 15.44 -0.34 -8.94
C ALA A 179 16.38 -1.23 -8.09
N PRO A 180 16.21 -2.57 -8.10
CA PRO A 180 17.09 -3.48 -7.37
C PRO A 180 18.55 -3.27 -7.72
N LEU A 181 19.40 -3.30 -6.70
CA LEU A 181 20.84 -3.17 -6.77
C LEU A 181 21.52 -4.41 -6.19
N GLU A 182 22.64 -4.82 -6.76
CA GLU A 182 23.41 -6.00 -6.35
C GLU A 182 23.90 -5.91 -4.89
N ASP A 183 24.11 -4.69 -4.37
CA ASP A 183 24.56 -4.44 -3.01
C ASP A 183 23.39 -4.41 -2.00
N GLY A 184 22.14 -4.65 -2.45
CA GLY A 184 20.94 -4.61 -1.62
C GLY A 184 20.57 -3.22 -1.10
N SER A 185 21.22 -2.16 -1.61
CA SER A 185 20.88 -0.80 -1.20
C SER A 185 19.50 -0.41 -1.68
N VAL A 186 18.73 0.23 -0.80
CA VAL A 186 17.39 0.77 -1.08
C VAL A 186 17.34 2.25 -0.77
N GLU A 187 16.57 2.96 -1.58
CA GLU A 187 16.24 4.36 -1.38
C GLU A 187 14.84 4.47 -0.78
N ILE A 188 14.68 5.34 0.20
CA ILE A 188 13.37 5.73 0.72
C ILE A 188 13.21 7.25 0.64
N GLN A 189 12.00 7.69 0.29
CA GLN A 189 11.67 9.10 0.17
C GLN A 189 10.69 9.46 1.30
N ILE A 190 11.17 10.23 2.27
CA ILE A 190 10.44 10.56 3.49
C ILE A 190 9.84 11.95 3.35
N ARG A 191 8.51 12.02 3.30
CA ARG A 191 7.81 13.30 3.37
C ARG A 191 7.73 13.79 4.81
N ARG A 192 7.96 15.08 5.01
CA ARG A 192 7.70 15.74 6.28
C ARG A 192 6.22 15.72 6.61
N VAL A 193 5.88 15.23 7.78
CA VAL A 193 4.51 15.19 8.32
C VAL A 193 4.54 15.95 9.63
N ASP A 194 3.67 16.94 9.77
CA ASP A 194 3.56 17.70 11.00
C ASP A 194 3.17 16.75 12.15
N GLU A 195 3.89 16.87 13.29
CA GLU A 195 3.76 15.97 14.44
C GLU A 195 4.07 14.48 14.17
N GLY A 196 4.50 14.14 12.98
CA GLY A 196 4.89 12.77 12.60
C GLY A 196 6.17 12.35 13.30
N ARG A 197 6.10 11.41 14.24
CA ARG A 197 7.25 11.00 15.09
C ARG A 197 8.47 10.57 14.27
N PHE A 198 8.27 9.72 13.27
CA PHE A 198 9.39 9.23 12.45
C PHE A 198 9.91 10.32 11.51
N SER A 199 9.03 11.02 10.79
CA SER A 199 9.45 12.08 9.87
C SER A 199 10.18 13.21 10.63
N THR A 200 9.69 13.61 11.81
CA THR A 200 10.38 14.59 12.66
C THR A 200 11.78 14.11 13.06
N TRP A 201 11.90 12.85 13.52
CA TRP A 201 13.21 12.27 13.83
C TRP A 201 14.12 12.23 12.60
N ALA A 202 13.61 11.80 11.46
CA ALA A 202 14.39 11.72 10.22
C ALA A 202 14.92 13.09 9.77
N PHE A 203 14.09 14.14 9.86
CA PHE A 203 14.50 15.49 9.47
C PHE A 203 15.44 16.16 10.44
N THR A 204 15.37 15.84 11.74
CA THR A 204 16.11 16.56 12.80
C THR A 204 17.31 15.81 13.34
N ARG A 205 17.31 14.47 13.29
CA ARG A 205 18.29 13.63 14.00
C ARG A 205 18.95 12.56 13.15
N MET A 206 18.26 12.05 12.10
CA MET A 206 18.82 10.97 11.29
C MET A 206 20.10 11.42 10.60
N GLN A 207 21.14 10.62 10.73
CA GLN A 207 22.46 10.87 10.16
C GLN A 207 23.06 9.62 9.52
N ARG A 208 24.06 9.80 8.68
CA ARG A 208 24.82 8.69 8.12
C ARG A 208 25.43 7.84 9.22
N GLY A 209 25.31 6.53 9.10
CA GLY A 209 25.75 5.53 10.08
C GLY A 209 24.67 5.10 11.07
N ASP A 210 23.51 5.74 11.09
CA ASP A 210 22.39 5.27 11.91
C ASP A 210 21.93 3.88 11.49
N HIS A 211 21.53 3.08 12.49
CA HIS A 211 21.05 1.72 12.31
C HIS A 211 19.52 1.69 12.37
N LEU A 212 18.89 1.09 11.36
CA LEU A 212 17.46 0.91 11.26
C LEU A 212 17.11 -0.57 11.14
N LEU A 213 16.09 -1.01 11.87
CA LEU A 213 15.49 -2.32 11.65
C LEU A 213 14.40 -2.17 10.60
N VAL A 214 14.52 -2.93 9.53
CA VAL A 214 13.66 -2.85 8.35
C VAL A 214 13.05 -4.22 8.09
N ARG A 215 11.74 -4.24 7.86
CA ARG A 215 11.01 -5.43 7.42
C ARG A 215 10.61 -5.28 5.97
N GLY A 216 10.83 -6.31 5.16
CA GLY A 216 10.47 -6.30 3.75
C GLY A 216 11.41 -7.16 2.89
N PRO A 217 11.28 -7.08 1.57
CA PRO A 217 10.32 -6.25 0.81
C PRO A 217 8.87 -6.75 0.95
N LEU A 218 7.92 -5.83 0.89
CA LEU A 218 6.49 -6.08 1.08
C LEU A 218 5.66 -5.48 -0.07
N GLY A 219 4.42 -5.94 -0.21
CA GLY A 219 3.47 -5.39 -1.16
C GLY A 219 3.49 -6.06 -2.54
N ASN A 220 2.44 -5.78 -3.30
CA ASN A 220 2.17 -6.36 -4.61
C ASN A 220 1.90 -5.31 -5.70
N PHE A 221 2.15 -4.04 -5.41
CA PHE A 221 2.10 -2.94 -6.37
C PHE A 221 3.34 -2.99 -7.27
N THR A 222 3.37 -3.95 -8.18
CA THR A 222 4.50 -4.23 -9.08
C THR A 222 4.01 -4.30 -10.51
N ILE A 223 4.90 -4.09 -11.49
CA ILE A 223 4.54 -4.17 -12.91
C ILE A 223 4.04 -5.58 -13.22
N LYS A 224 2.83 -5.64 -13.80
CA LYS A 224 2.16 -6.87 -14.26
C LYS A 224 2.13 -6.98 -15.78
N SER A 225 2.51 -5.91 -16.46
CA SER A 225 2.46 -5.73 -17.90
C SER A 225 3.52 -6.57 -18.60
N GLY A 226 3.17 -7.09 -19.76
CA GLY A 226 4.15 -7.71 -20.66
C GLY A 226 5.17 -6.70 -21.21
N PRO A 227 6.27 -7.17 -21.82
CA PRO A 227 7.34 -6.31 -22.33
C PRO A 227 6.87 -5.29 -23.38
N GLU A 228 5.89 -5.64 -24.21
CA GLU A 228 5.36 -4.79 -25.30
C GLU A 228 4.24 -3.84 -24.84
N THR A 229 3.72 -3.99 -23.62
CA THR A 229 2.60 -3.17 -23.16
C THR A 229 3.11 -1.79 -22.74
N PRO A 230 2.62 -0.69 -23.34
CA PRO A 230 3.03 0.65 -22.95
C PRO A 230 2.50 1.02 -21.57
N LEU A 231 3.23 1.87 -20.86
CA LEU A 231 2.96 2.21 -19.47
C LEU A 231 2.64 3.69 -19.28
N ILE A 232 1.63 3.97 -18.47
CA ILE A 232 1.40 5.28 -17.89
C ILE A 232 1.64 5.20 -16.39
N PHE A 233 2.51 6.06 -15.89
CA PHE A 233 2.78 6.24 -14.48
C PHE A 233 2.15 7.54 -13.99
N VAL A 234 1.46 7.49 -12.87
CA VAL A 234 0.82 8.66 -12.25
C VAL A 234 1.28 8.78 -10.81
N ALA A 235 2.07 9.79 -10.52
CA ALA A 235 2.64 10.03 -9.21
C ALA A 235 2.07 11.30 -8.56
N GLY A 236 1.70 11.24 -7.29
CA GLY A 236 1.32 12.41 -6.48
C GLY A 236 2.31 12.63 -5.33
N GLY A 237 3.05 13.73 -5.32
CA GLY A 237 4.08 14.00 -4.31
C GLY A 237 5.08 12.86 -4.18
N THR A 238 5.28 12.31 -2.96
CA THR A 238 6.17 11.17 -2.70
C THR A 238 5.64 9.81 -3.18
N GLY A 239 4.45 9.75 -3.77
CA GLY A 239 4.04 8.60 -4.60
C GLY A 239 4.97 8.39 -5.81
N PHE A 240 5.87 9.34 -6.05
CA PHE A 240 6.94 9.19 -7.03
C PHE A 240 7.92 8.06 -6.68
N ALA A 241 8.16 7.76 -5.41
CA ALA A 241 9.13 6.72 -5.01
C ALA A 241 8.88 5.34 -5.66
N PRO A 242 7.71 4.68 -5.52
CA PRO A 242 7.47 3.40 -6.15
C PRO A 242 7.46 3.49 -7.68
N ILE A 243 6.99 4.60 -8.23
CA ILE A 243 6.98 4.87 -9.68
C ILE A 243 8.41 5.01 -10.22
N LYS A 244 9.27 5.75 -9.52
CA LYS A 244 10.69 5.86 -9.85
C LYS A 244 11.37 4.51 -9.93
N SER A 245 11.14 3.66 -8.92
CA SER A 245 11.68 2.30 -8.87
C SER A 245 11.27 1.49 -10.11
N MET A 246 9.99 1.57 -10.51
CA MET A 246 9.47 0.89 -11.70
C MET A 246 10.11 1.43 -12.99
N ILE A 247 10.17 2.75 -13.16
CA ILE A 247 10.77 3.40 -14.34
C ILE A 247 12.24 3.02 -14.48
N GLU A 248 13.03 3.12 -13.41
CA GLU A 248 14.44 2.75 -13.42
C GLU A 248 14.66 1.30 -13.85
N GLN A 249 13.79 0.39 -13.44
CA GLN A 249 13.86 -1.01 -13.84
C GLN A 249 13.50 -1.18 -15.31
N GLU A 250 12.39 -0.60 -15.76
CA GLU A 250 11.94 -0.72 -17.16
C GLU A 250 12.93 -0.11 -18.14
N LEU A 251 13.54 1.02 -17.80
CA LEU A 251 14.63 1.62 -18.62
C LEU A 251 15.83 0.69 -18.79
N LYS A 252 16.09 -0.20 -17.81
CA LYS A 252 17.18 -1.18 -17.89
C LYS A 252 16.81 -2.42 -18.72
N ILE A 253 15.58 -2.95 -18.55
CA ILE A 253 15.21 -4.25 -19.11
C ILE A 253 14.39 -4.16 -20.39
N SER A 254 13.77 -3.01 -20.67
CA SER A 254 12.85 -2.80 -21.79
C SER A 254 13.03 -1.40 -22.41
N PRO A 255 14.22 -1.06 -22.95
CA PRO A 255 14.53 0.31 -23.38
C PRO A 255 13.70 0.81 -24.57
N SER A 256 12.96 -0.05 -25.25
CA SER A 256 12.04 0.34 -26.34
C SER A 256 10.59 0.53 -25.88
N LYS A 257 10.27 0.30 -24.60
CA LYS A 257 8.92 0.39 -24.07
C LYS A 257 8.49 1.86 -23.97
N LEU A 258 7.30 2.14 -24.52
CA LEU A 258 6.71 3.49 -24.39
C LEU A 258 6.24 3.72 -22.96
N MET A 259 6.77 4.77 -22.33
CA MET A 259 6.46 5.15 -20.94
C MET A 259 6.15 6.64 -20.84
N ILE A 260 5.07 6.96 -20.14
CA ILE A 260 4.64 8.32 -19.87
C ILE A 260 4.51 8.52 -18.36
N LEU A 261 5.23 9.48 -17.80
CA LEU A 261 5.10 9.88 -16.42
C LEU A 261 4.26 11.14 -16.29
N PHE A 262 3.19 11.06 -15.50
CA PHE A 262 2.48 12.23 -14.98
C PHE A 262 2.84 12.40 -13.51
N TRP A 263 3.49 13.49 -13.14
CA TRP A 263 3.82 13.77 -11.75
C TRP A 263 3.20 15.06 -11.27
N GLY A 264 2.36 14.97 -10.23
CA GLY A 264 1.70 16.11 -9.61
C GLY A 264 2.36 16.53 -8.30
N SER A 265 2.53 17.84 -8.14
CA SER A 265 2.98 18.45 -6.89
C SER A 265 2.18 19.72 -6.57
N ARG A 266 2.22 20.14 -5.29
CA ARG A 266 1.58 21.40 -4.85
C ARG A 266 2.33 22.65 -5.31
N SER A 267 3.62 22.54 -5.50
CA SER A 267 4.51 23.61 -5.97
C SER A 267 5.60 23.04 -6.86
N TYR A 268 6.25 23.88 -7.64
CA TYR A 268 7.38 23.47 -8.47
C TYR A 268 8.53 22.84 -7.65
N SER A 269 8.88 23.43 -6.52
CA SER A 269 9.88 22.90 -5.60
C SER A 269 9.57 21.50 -5.05
N GLY A 270 8.33 21.02 -5.21
CA GLY A 270 7.93 19.68 -4.84
C GLY A 270 8.31 18.60 -5.85
N PHE A 271 8.84 18.98 -7.01
CA PHE A 271 9.48 18.07 -7.99
C PHE A 271 10.96 17.92 -7.64
N TYR A 272 11.24 17.11 -6.66
CA TYR A 272 12.53 17.07 -5.95
C TYR A 272 13.61 16.20 -6.60
N GLU A 273 13.33 15.55 -7.73
CA GLU A 273 14.28 14.75 -8.52
C GLU A 273 14.19 15.06 -10.02
N LEU A 274 14.10 16.34 -10.38
CA LEU A 274 13.98 16.77 -11.78
C LEU A 274 15.18 16.34 -12.62
N ASP A 275 16.41 16.46 -12.10
CA ASP A 275 17.64 16.11 -12.84
C ASP A 275 17.62 14.67 -13.36
N ILE A 276 17.10 13.73 -12.55
CA ILE A 276 17.02 12.32 -12.94
C ILE A 276 15.96 12.11 -14.03
N ILE A 277 14.80 12.76 -13.91
CA ILE A 277 13.73 12.67 -14.91
C ILE A 277 14.17 13.30 -16.22
N GLU A 278 14.81 14.45 -16.19
CA GLU A 278 15.36 15.10 -17.38
C GLU A 278 16.43 14.24 -18.04
N SER A 279 17.23 13.53 -17.25
CA SER A 279 18.19 12.55 -17.78
C SER A 279 17.45 11.43 -18.53
N TRP A 280 16.36 10.90 -17.97
CA TRP A 280 15.58 9.86 -18.66
C TRP A 280 14.96 10.37 -19.95
N CYS A 281 14.36 11.58 -19.96
CA CYS A 281 13.81 12.18 -21.17
C CYS A 281 14.86 12.41 -22.26
N ARG A 282 16.14 12.67 -21.89
CA ARG A 282 17.23 12.86 -22.86
C ARG A 282 17.78 11.54 -23.39
N THR A 283 17.81 10.51 -22.57
CA THR A 283 18.49 9.25 -22.91
C THR A 283 17.56 8.22 -23.53
N ASP A 284 16.26 8.30 -23.27
CA ASP A 284 15.26 7.38 -23.82
C ASP A 284 14.18 8.13 -24.60
N PRO A 285 14.14 8.01 -25.94
CA PRO A 285 13.13 8.68 -26.77
C PRO A 285 11.70 8.17 -26.57
N ASN A 286 11.54 7.00 -25.95
CA ASN A 286 10.23 6.41 -25.63
C ASN A 286 9.73 6.81 -24.24
N PHE A 287 10.51 7.57 -23.48
CA PHE A 287 10.10 8.12 -22.20
C PHE A 287 9.71 9.58 -22.32
N SER A 288 8.54 9.93 -21.78
CA SER A 288 8.10 11.33 -21.69
C SER A 288 7.56 11.65 -20.29
N CYS A 289 7.70 12.93 -19.91
CA CYS A 289 7.26 13.39 -18.59
C CYS A 289 6.38 14.64 -18.68
N ILE A 290 5.30 14.64 -17.92
CA ILE A 290 4.38 15.76 -17.75
C ILE A 290 4.28 16.08 -16.25
N LEU A 291 4.71 17.28 -15.88
CA LEU A 291 4.70 17.80 -14.53
C LEU A 291 3.46 18.69 -14.35
N ALA A 292 2.66 18.42 -13.31
CA ALA A 292 1.42 19.13 -13.03
C ALA A 292 1.48 19.85 -11.68
N THR A 293 1.36 21.18 -11.66
CA THR A 293 1.30 21.97 -10.42
C THR A 293 0.49 23.23 -10.65
N LYS A 294 -0.19 23.75 -9.61
CA LYS A 294 -0.96 25.00 -9.68
C LYS A 294 -0.14 26.23 -9.26
N ASN A 295 1.06 26.05 -8.74
CA ASN A 295 1.94 27.13 -8.26
C ASN A 295 3.24 27.10 -9.06
N ILE A 296 3.24 27.78 -10.20
CA ILE A 296 4.38 27.99 -11.09
C ILE A 296 4.73 29.48 -11.11
N SER A 297 5.99 29.82 -10.98
CA SER A 297 6.51 31.15 -11.32
C SER A 297 7.00 31.18 -12.77
N GLU A 298 7.15 32.38 -13.37
CA GLU A 298 7.67 32.52 -14.74
C GLU A 298 9.07 31.92 -14.92
N ASN A 299 9.86 31.87 -13.85
CA ASN A 299 11.21 31.30 -13.85
C ASN A 299 11.24 29.76 -13.82
N ASP A 300 10.10 29.10 -13.49
CA ASP A 300 10.02 27.65 -13.35
C ASP A 300 9.70 26.94 -14.68
N LEU A 301 9.49 27.67 -15.78
CA LEU A 301 9.06 27.11 -17.07
C LEU A 301 10.17 26.42 -17.87
N ILE A 302 11.42 26.47 -17.41
CA ILE A 302 12.57 25.87 -18.10
C ILE A 302 12.87 24.50 -17.47
N SER A 303 12.38 23.45 -18.10
CA SER A 303 12.69 22.07 -17.72
C SER A 303 13.20 21.30 -18.94
N GLY A 304 14.41 20.77 -18.84
CA GLY A 304 15.15 20.11 -19.94
C GLY A 304 14.51 18.80 -20.43
N GLY A 305 13.36 18.87 -21.10
CA GLY A 305 12.70 17.71 -21.69
C GLY A 305 11.37 17.30 -21.05
N CYS A 306 10.98 17.92 -19.92
CA CYS A 306 9.67 17.71 -19.33
C CYS A 306 8.67 18.79 -19.76
N THR A 307 7.40 18.44 -19.95
CA THR A 307 6.33 19.41 -20.16
C THR A 307 5.72 19.80 -18.79
N ILE A 308 5.76 21.11 -18.48
CA ILE A 308 5.17 21.62 -17.23
C ILE A 308 3.81 22.25 -17.52
N ILE A 309 2.79 21.88 -16.76
CA ILE A 309 1.41 22.36 -16.94
C ILE A 309 0.90 22.98 -15.63
N ASN A 310 0.43 24.24 -15.71
CA ASN A 310 -0.15 24.97 -14.58
C ASN A 310 -1.60 24.54 -14.33
N LYS A 311 -1.80 23.28 -13.93
CA LYS A 311 -3.10 22.70 -13.59
C LYS A 311 -2.93 21.62 -12.52
N SER A 312 -4.05 21.16 -11.95
CA SER A 312 -3.99 19.96 -11.10
C SER A 312 -3.69 18.73 -11.95
N LEU A 313 -3.07 17.72 -11.34
CA LEU A 313 -2.76 16.45 -12.01
C LEU A 313 -4.01 15.77 -12.61
N VAL A 314 -5.14 15.88 -11.91
CA VAL A 314 -6.43 15.32 -12.37
C VAL A 314 -6.90 16.03 -13.64
N ASP A 315 -6.82 17.36 -13.66
CA ASP A 315 -7.24 18.17 -14.83
C ASP A 315 -6.30 17.91 -16.02
N VAL A 316 -5.00 17.79 -15.78
CA VAL A 316 -3.99 17.46 -16.82
C VAL A 316 -4.29 16.11 -17.48
N ILE A 317 -4.62 15.09 -16.68
CA ILE A 317 -4.96 13.76 -17.21
C ILE A 317 -6.30 13.79 -17.95
N GLU A 318 -7.29 14.51 -17.45
CA GLU A 318 -8.60 14.66 -18.09
C GLU A 318 -8.48 15.32 -19.48
N GLU A 319 -7.71 16.41 -19.56
CA GLU A 319 -7.54 17.19 -20.79
C GLU A 319 -6.49 16.60 -21.74
N SER A 320 -5.69 15.63 -21.28
CA SER A 320 -4.67 14.99 -22.12
C SER A 320 -5.34 14.32 -23.32
N LYS A 321 -4.70 14.45 -24.50
CA LYS A 321 -5.15 13.81 -25.75
C LYS A 321 -4.64 12.36 -25.88
N ILE A 322 -3.99 11.83 -24.85
CA ILE A 322 -3.43 10.48 -24.87
C ILE A 322 -4.59 9.49 -24.80
N ASP A 323 -4.65 8.61 -25.81
CA ASP A 323 -5.53 7.45 -25.75
C ASP A 323 -4.91 6.41 -24.81
N SER A 324 -5.47 6.35 -23.61
CA SER A 324 -4.96 5.48 -22.54
C SER A 324 -5.54 4.06 -22.55
N THR A 325 -6.38 3.72 -23.53
CA THR A 325 -7.07 2.41 -23.59
C THR A 325 -6.12 1.23 -23.78
N GLY A 326 -4.99 1.45 -24.45
CA GLY A 326 -3.95 0.45 -24.69
C GLY A 326 -2.87 0.36 -23.62
N TYR A 327 -2.86 1.25 -22.63
CA TYR A 327 -1.83 1.32 -21.61
C TYR A 327 -2.21 0.59 -20.32
N ASP A 328 -1.22 0.08 -19.63
CA ASP A 328 -1.35 -0.26 -18.23
C ASP A 328 -0.93 0.94 -17.36
N ILE A 329 -1.78 1.31 -16.41
CA ILE A 329 -1.66 2.56 -15.66
C ILE A 329 -1.34 2.27 -14.19
N TYR A 330 -0.25 2.81 -13.68
CA TYR A 330 0.21 2.66 -12.31
C TYR A 330 0.08 3.98 -11.56
N ILE A 331 -0.75 4.01 -10.52
CA ILE A 331 -1.10 5.22 -9.77
C ILE A 331 -0.59 5.12 -8.34
N ALA A 332 0.25 6.05 -7.91
CA ALA A 332 0.71 6.17 -6.53
C ALA A 332 0.62 7.61 -6.03
N GLY A 333 0.11 7.81 -4.81
CA GLY A 333 -0.02 9.15 -4.24
C GLY A 333 -1.08 9.27 -3.16
N PRO A 334 -1.48 10.49 -2.79
CA PRO A 334 -2.45 10.73 -1.74
C PRO A 334 -3.79 10.02 -1.99
N PRO A 335 -4.38 9.38 -0.97
CA PRO A 335 -5.66 8.66 -1.11
C PRO A 335 -6.81 9.51 -1.66
N SER A 336 -6.81 10.83 -1.39
CA SER A 336 -7.82 11.76 -1.90
C SER A 336 -7.75 11.98 -3.42
N MET A 337 -6.59 11.76 -4.04
CA MET A 337 -6.37 11.93 -5.48
C MET A 337 -6.87 10.74 -6.29
N ILE A 338 -6.66 9.54 -5.79
CA ILE A 338 -6.82 8.28 -6.52
C ILE A 338 -8.25 8.07 -7.07
N PRO A 339 -9.33 8.21 -6.29
CA PRO A 339 -10.69 8.00 -6.81
C PRO A 339 -11.06 8.92 -7.96
N SER A 340 -10.63 10.19 -7.90
CA SER A 340 -10.86 11.17 -8.95
C SER A 340 -10.15 10.81 -10.24
N LEU A 341 -8.88 10.35 -10.14
CA LEU A 341 -8.10 9.88 -11.29
C LEU A 341 -8.73 8.65 -11.95
N ILE A 342 -9.08 7.64 -11.16
CA ILE A 342 -9.73 6.42 -11.68
C ILE A 342 -11.01 6.78 -12.43
N LYS A 343 -11.86 7.64 -11.83
CA LYS A 343 -13.10 8.08 -12.47
C LYS A 343 -12.86 8.75 -13.82
N LYS A 344 -11.82 9.60 -13.93
CA LYS A 344 -11.48 10.29 -15.17
C LYS A 344 -10.93 9.33 -16.23
N LEU A 345 -10.02 8.44 -15.85
CA LEU A 345 -9.42 7.44 -16.75
C LEU A 345 -10.48 6.48 -17.31
N VAL A 346 -11.34 5.96 -16.44
CA VAL A 346 -12.47 5.09 -16.88
C VAL A 346 -13.44 5.85 -17.75
N GLY A 347 -13.74 7.13 -17.45
CA GLY A 347 -14.55 8.00 -18.28
C GLY A 347 -13.96 8.28 -19.67
N LYS A 348 -12.64 8.13 -19.83
CA LYS A 348 -11.91 8.19 -21.12
C LYS A 348 -11.83 6.84 -21.83
N GLY A 349 -12.44 5.79 -21.28
CA GLY A 349 -12.48 4.46 -21.86
C GLY A 349 -11.37 3.51 -21.40
N THR A 350 -10.52 3.90 -20.45
CA THR A 350 -9.50 2.99 -19.89
C THR A 350 -10.17 1.84 -19.12
N PRO A 351 -9.89 0.57 -19.44
CA PRO A 351 -10.41 -0.56 -18.69
C PRO A 351 -9.91 -0.55 -17.24
N LEU A 352 -10.79 -0.80 -16.28
CA LEU A 352 -10.46 -0.76 -14.85
C LEU A 352 -9.39 -1.79 -14.47
N GLU A 353 -9.38 -2.94 -15.14
CA GLU A 353 -8.39 -4.02 -14.95
C GLU A 353 -6.96 -3.64 -15.37
N ARG A 354 -6.81 -2.55 -16.13
CA ARG A 354 -5.51 -1.97 -16.51
C ARG A 354 -5.04 -0.86 -15.59
N ILE A 355 -5.80 -0.57 -14.51
CA ILE A 355 -5.46 0.47 -13.54
C ILE A 355 -5.00 -0.17 -12.24
N TYR A 356 -3.73 -0.04 -11.93
CA TYR A 356 -3.08 -0.54 -10.73
C TYR A 356 -2.82 0.61 -9.76
N VAL A 357 -3.10 0.41 -8.47
CA VAL A 357 -3.06 1.48 -7.48
C VAL A 357 -2.25 1.06 -6.26
N ASP A 358 -1.37 1.95 -5.81
CA ASP A 358 -0.74 1.82 -4.50
C ASP A 358 -1.74 2.13 -3.39
N SER A 359 -2.05 1.12 -2.57
CA SER A 359 -3.12 1.19 -1.57
C SER A 359 -2.67 1.60 -0.17
N PHE A 360 -1.49 2.20 0.00
CA PHE A 360 -0.95 2.61 1.31
C PHE A 360 -1.92 3.45 2.17
N GLY A 361 -2.91 4.11 1.58
CA GLY A 361 -3.82 4.99 2.29
C GLY A 361 -4.89 4.33 3.17
N LYS A 362 -5.10 3.01 3.12
CA LYS A 362 -6.15 2.33 3.90
C LYS A 362 -5.68 1.74 5.23
N GLN A 363 -4.38 1.63 5.48
CA GLN A 363 -3.86 1.00 6.71
C GLN A 363 -3.52 1.97 7.85
N PHE A 364 -3.64 3.29 7.66
CA PHE A 364 -3.15 4.28 8.62
C PHE A 364 -4.14 5.37 9.02
N MET A 365 -5.45 5.12 8.88
CA MET A 365 -6.47 5.88 9.60
C MET A 365 -6.99 5.01 10.76
N GLY A 366 -6.19 4.88 11.78
CA GLY A 366 -6.49 4.30 13.05
C GLY A 366 -5.68 5.03 14.11
#